data_9641a65d54abd702366f6824fcad6a9d
#
_entry.id   9641a65d54abd702366f6824fcad6a9d
#
_cell.length_a   1.000
_cell.length_b   1.000
_cell.length_c   1.000
_cell.angle_alpha   90.00
_cell.angle_beta   90.00
_cell.angle_gamma   90.00
#
_symmetry.space_group_name_H-M   'P 1'
#
loop_
_entity.id
_entity.type
_entity.pdbx_description
1 polymer ?
#
loop_
_entity_poly.entity_id
_entity_poly.type
_entity_poly.pdbx_seq_one_letter_code
_entity_poly.pdbx_strand_id
1 'polypeptide(L)'
;MPIKPDPYAAAMANVHILERRQRVKLPIDEAFAFYGDARNLERITPPLLRFEVTTPEPIEMGVGTLIEYRLRLHRVPVRWRTRIEAWEPPRRFIDAQIKGPYSLWEHTHTFAEDEPGATIIEDRVRYSIPFGPLGELANRLLVQRDLRQIFDYRRDAVAQAMGGHT
;
A
#
# COMPACT_ATOMS: atom_id res chain seq x y z
N MET A 1 34.70 20.82 9.83
CA MET A 1 33.25 20.69 10.09
C MET A 1 32.79 19.32 9.59
N PRO A 2 32.28 18.42 10.41
CA PRO A 2 31.77 17.15 9.93
C PRO A 2 30.51 17.42 9.10
N ILE A 3 30.51 16.94 7.86
CA ILE A 3 29.35 16.96 6.95
C ILE A 3 28.24 16.13 7.64
N LYS A 4 27.10 16.76 7.96
CA LYS A 4 25.94 16.02 8.43
C LYS A 4 25.58 14.98 7.36
N PRO A 5 25.42 13.69 7.72
CA PRO A 5 24.98 12.70 6.75
C PRO A 5 23.65 13.13 6.16
N ASP A 6 23.55 13.01 4.85
CA ASP A 6 22.33 13.27 4.10
C ASP A 6 21.22 12.36 4.65
N PRO A 7 20.11 12.92 5.18
CA PRO A 7 19.02 12.11 5.70
C PRO A 7 18.38 11.20 4.64
N TYR A 8 18.50 11.55 3.35
CA TYR A 8 18.08 10.69 2.24
C TYR A 8 19.01 9.49 2.02
N ALA A 9 20.31 9.65 2.21
CA ALA A 9 21.28 8.55 2.10
C ALA A 9 21.08 7.51 3.22
N ALA A 10 20.73 7.94 4.43
CA ALA A 10 20.42 7.06 5.54
C ALA A 10 19.07 6.30 5.34
N ALA A 11 18.09 6.93 4.69
CA ALA A 11 16.81 6.29 4.37
C ALA A 11 16.93 5.22 3.27
N MET A 12 17.93 5.34 2.39
CA MET A 12 18.20 4.37 1.31
C MET A 12 18.99 3.14 1.77
N ALA A 13 19.56 3.15 2.97
CA ALA A 13 20.46 2.09 3.43
C ALA A 13 19.75 0.77 3.78
N ASN A 14 18.45 0.78 4.11
CA ASN A 14 17.68 -0.39 4.51
C ASN A 14 16.27 -0.37 3.89
N VAL A 15 16.19 -0.39 2.56
CA VAL A 15 14.92 -0.51 1.86
C VAL A 15 14.54 -1.98 1.75
N HIS A 16 13.38 -2.31 2.26
CA HIS A 16 12.76 -3.63 2.14
C HIS A 16 11.73 -3.61 1.01
N ILE A 17 11.52 -4.77 0.40
CA ILE A 17 10.54 -4.96 -0.68
C ILE A 17 9.57 -6.07 -0.27
N LEU A 18 8.28 -5.79 -0.40
CA LEU A 18 7.21 -6.77 -0.32
C LEU A 18 6.51 -6.81 -1.67
N GLU A 19 6.39 -8.00 -2.24
CA GLU A 19 5.70 -8.22 -3.51
C GLU A 19 4.56 -9.24 -3.33
N ARG A 20 3.44 -8.98 -4.00
CA ARG A 20 2.30 -9.89 -4.09
C ARG A 20 1.79 -9.88 -5.52
N ARG A 21 1.30 -11.03 -5.95
CA ARG A 21 0.69 -11.22 -7.25
C ARG A 21 -0.56 -12.07 -7.08
N GLN A 22 -1.64 -11.64 -7.72
CA GLN A 22 -2.87 -12.42 -7.79
C GLN A 22 -3.55 -12.27 -9.13
N ARG A 23 -4.36 -13.26 -9.48
CA ARG A 23 -5.22 -13.27 -10.65
C ARG A 23 -6.67 -13.10 -10.21
N VAL A 24 -7.39 -12.21 -10.85
CA VAL A 24 -8.83 -12.00 -10.62
C VAL A 24 -9.61 -12.22 -11.91
N LYS A 25 -10.86 -12.68 -11.80
CA LYS A 25 -11.76 -12.89 -12.94
C LYS A 25 -12.59 -11.62 -13.19
N LEU A 26 -11.88 -10.54 -13.50
CA LEU A 26 -12.46 -9.24 -13.87
C LEU A 26 -11.68 -8.63 -15.02
N PRO A 27 -12.36 -7.89 -15.94
CA PRO A 27 -11.67 -7.04 -16.90
C PRO A 27 -10.76 -6.02 -16.21
N ILE A 28 -9.68 -5.64 -16.90
CA ILE A 28 -8.65 -4.75 -16.32
C ILE A 28 -9.21 -3.41 -15.87
N ASP A 29 -10.16 -2.84 -16.60
CA ASP A 29 -10.82 -1.57 -16.25
C ASP A 29 -11.59 -1.66 -14.93
N GLU A 30 -12.29 -2.77 -14.70
CA GLU A 30 -13.05 -2.99 -13.47
C GLU A 30 -12.11 -3.27 -12.28
N ALA A 31 -11.04 -4.06 -12.50
CA ALA A 31 -10.04 -4.31 -11.48
C ALA A 31 -9.32 -3.02 -11.07
N PHE A 32 -8.94 -2.20 -12.06
CA PHE A 32 -8.31 -0.90 -11.79
C PHE A 32 -9.25 0.05 -11.07
N ALA A 33 -10.52 0.15 -11.51
CA ALA A 33 -11.52 1.01 -10.87
C ALA A 33 -11.75 0.65 -9.40
N PHE A 34 -11.77 -0.66 -9.07
CA PHE A 34 -11.91 -1.12 -7.69
C PHE A 34 -10.74 -0.66 -6.81
N TYR A 35 -9.50 -0.82 -7.28
CA TYR A 35 -8.31 -0.39 -6.54
C TYR A 35 -8.15 1.12 -6.52
N GLY A 36 -8.61 1.79 -7.57
CA GLY A 36 -8.59 3.25 -7.69
C GLY A 36 -9.61 3.96 -6.81
N ASP A 37 -10.56 3.26 -6.23
CA ASP A 37 -11.46 3.83 -5.22
C ASP A 37 -10.86 3.65 -3.82
N ALA A 38 -10.39 4.77 -3.24
CA ALA A 38 -9.77 4.77 -1.92
C ALA A 38 -10.65 4.15 -0.81
N ARG A 39 -11.97 4.17 -0.96
CA ARG A 39 -12.90 3.59 0.01
C ARG A 39 -12.88 2.07 0.04
N ASN A 40 -12.54 1.45 -1.07
CA ASN A 40 -12.39 0.00 -1.10
C ASN A 40 -11.23 -0.48 -0.21
N LEU A 41 -10.26 0.42 0.15
CA LEU A 41 -9.20 0.09 1.09
C LEU A 41 -9.74 -0.38 2.45
N GLU A 42 -10.85 0.20 2.92
CA GLU A 42 -11.49 -0.23 4.18
C GLU A 42 -11.97 -1.68 4.10
N ARG A 43 -12.48 -2.08 2.94
CA ARG A 43 -13.01 -3.43 2.70
C ARG A 43 -11.94 -4.50 2.59
N ILE A 44 -10.76 -4.13 2.10
CA ILE A 44 -9.62 -5.03 1.86
C ILE A 44 -8.50 -4.88 2.90
N THR A 45 -8.76 -4.18 3.99
CA THR A 45 -7.84 -4.02 5.12
C THR A 45 -8.36 -4.80 6.33
N PRO A 46 -7.50 -5.53 7.07
CA PRO A 46 -7.94 -6.33 8.22
C PRO A 46 -8.73 -5.49 9.23
N PRO A 47 -9.88 -5.95 9.72
CA PRO A 47 -10.74 -5.21 10.66
C PRO A 47 -10.02 -4.82 11.96
N LEU A 48 -9.06 -5.61 12.36
CA LEU A 48 -8.23 -5.40 13.56
C LEU A 48 -7.45 -4.06 13.49
N LEU A 49 -7.11 -3.58 12.27
CA LEU A 49 -6.43 -2.30 12.08
C LEU A 49 -7.37 -1.10 12.24
N ARG A 50 -8.69 -1.30 12.28
CA ARG A 50 -9.68 -0.23 12.35
C ARG A 50 -9.38 0.90 11.35
N PHE A 51 -9.09 0.48 10.12
CA PHE A 51 -8.72 1.38 9.05
C PHE A 51 -9.92 2.23 8.61
N GLU A 52 -9.72 3.52 8.48
CA GLU A 52 -10.76 4.48 8.11
C GLU A 52 -10.17 5.55 7.20
N VAL A 53 -10.77 5.77 6.04
CA VAL A 53 -10.46 6.89 5.16
C VAL A 53 -11.11 8.15 5.74
N THR A 54 -10.30 9.15 6.06
CA THR A 54 -10.78 10.41 6.68
C THR A 54 -10.85 11.57 5.70
N THR A 55 -10.35 11.41 4.48
CA THR A 55 -10.53 12.39 3.40
C THR A 55 -12.01 12.50 3.04
N PRO A 56 -12.58 13.74 3.00
CA PRO A 56 -13.96 13.95 2.59
C PRO A 56 -14.22 13.48 1.14
N GLU A 57 -15.45 13.03 0.89
CA GLU A 57 -15.93 12.72 -0.47
C GLU A 57 -16.39 13.97 -1.23
N PRO A 58 -16.35 13.96 -2.57
CA PRO A 58 -15.78 12.91 -3.42
C PRO A 58 -14.25 12.96 -3.46
N ILE A 59 -13.58 11.80 -3.56
CA ILE A 59 -12.12 11.73 -3.74
C ILE A 59 -11.85 11.53 -5.24
N GLU A 60 -11.43 12.59 -5.90
CA GLU A 60 -11.01 12.54 -7.29
C GLU A 60 -9.59 12.01 -7.40
N MET A 61 -9.44 10.80 -7.95
CA MET A 61 -8.15 10.14 -8.05
C MET A 61 -7.35 10.64 -9.26
N GLY A 62 -6.09 10.97 -9.00
CA GLY A 62 -5.14 11.45 -10.01
C GLY A 62 -3.80 11.78 -9.37
N VAL A 63 -2.82 12.13 -10.19
CA VAL A 63 -1.49 12.55 -9.69
C VAL A 63 -1.63 13.75 -8.77
N GLY A 64 -1.02 13.67 -7.58
CA GLY A 64 -1.07 14.72 -6.55
C GLY A 64 -2.24 14.61 -5.58
N THR A 65 -3.22 13.72 -5.82
CA THR A 65 -4.32 13.49 -4.86
C THR A 65 -3.77 13.08 -3.50
N LEU A 66 -4.28 13.73 -2.45
CA LEU A 66 -3.93 13.44 -1.07
C LEU A 66 -5.06 12.65 -0.41
N ILE A 67 -4.71 11.54 0.23
CA ILE A 67 -5.65 10.69 0.94
C ILE A 67 -5.18 10.52 2.38
N GLU A 68 -6.06 10.77 3.33
CA GLU A 68 -5.78 10.64 4.75
C GLU A 68 -6.52 9.45 5.34
N TYR A 69 -5.83 8.71 6.20
CA TYR A 69 -6.40 7.58 6.93
C TYR A 69 -6.09 7.65 8.42
N ARG A 70 -6.94 6.97 9.18
CA ARG A 70 -6.66 6.56 10.55
C ARG A 70 -6.65 5.06 10.63
N LEU A 71 -5.70 4.51 11.37
CA LEU A 71 -5.64 3.08 11.64
C LEU A 71 -5.01 2.82 13.00
N ARG A 72 -5.02 1.57 13.44
CA ARG A 72 -4.35 1.15 14.67
C ARG A 72 -3.33 0.05 14.36
N LEU A 73 -2.07 0.31 14.72
CA LEU A 73 -1.02 -0.69 14.71
C LEU A 73 -0.74 -1.11 16.17
N HIS A 74 -0.93 -2.38 16.50
CA HIS A 74 -0.78 -2.89 17.87
C HIS A 74 -1.54 -2.04 18.91
N ARG A 75 -2.78 -1.62 18.59
CA ARG A 75 -3.64 -0.73 19.39
C ARG A 75 -3.19 0.73 19.45
N VAL A 76 -2.02 1.07 18.93
CA VAL A 76 -1.54 2.46 18.84
C VAL A 76 -2.23 3.16 17.67
N PRO A 77 -2.90 4.30 17.89
CA PRO A 77 -3.51 5.06 16.81
C PRO A 77 -2.44 5.72 15.93
N VAL A 78 -2.59 5.56 14.63
CA VAL A 78 -1.70 6.11 13.61
C VAL A 78 -2.52 6.95 12.65
N ARG A 79 -2.02 8.14 12.34
CA ARG A 79 -2.50 8.97 11.24
C ARG A 79 -1.57 8.80 10.07
N TRP A 80 -2.15 8.57 8.91
CA TRP A 80 -1.40 8.32 7.69
C TRP A 80 -1.90 9.25 6.58
N ARG A 81 -0.98 9.84 5.83
CA ARG A 81 -1.28 10.62 4.63
C ARG A 81 -0.48 10.07 3.46
N THR A 82 -1.18 9.79 2.39
CA THR A 82 -0.64 9.31 1.13
C THR A 82 -0.84 10.36 0.04
N ARG A 83 0.10 10.42 -0.90
CA ARG A 83 -0.03 11.15 -2.16
C ARG A 83 0.06 10.17 -3.31
N ILE A 84 -0.79 10.36 -4.32
CA ILE A 84 -0.71 9.62 -5.59
C ILE A 84 0.43 10.22 -6.42
N GLU A 85 1.47 9.44 -6.67
CA GLU A 85 2.67 9.86 -7.40
C GLU A 85 2.56 9.58 -8.91
N ALA A 86 1.82 8.53 -9.30
CA ALA A 86 1.53 8.19 -10.68
C ALA A 86 0.10 7.69 -10.81
N TRP A 87 -0.54 8.00 -11.94
CA TRP A 87 -1.90 7.58 -12.24
C TRP A 87 -2.04 7.30 -13.73
N GLU A 88 -2.02 6.04 -14.11
CA GLU A 88 -1.98 5.55 -15.50
C GLU A 88 -3.05 4.47 -15.73
N PRO A 89 -4.34 4.85 -15.77
CA PRO A 89 -5.44 3.90 -15.99
C PRO A 89 -5.33 3.22 -17.36
N PRO A 90 -5.67 1.93 -17.47
CA PRO A 90 -6.02 1.00 -16.39
C PRO A 90 -4.82 0.16 -15.94
N ARG A 91 -3.58 0.62 -16.11
CA ARG A 91 -2.38 -0.21 -16.02
C ARG A 91 -1.60 -0.06 -14.74
N ARG A 92 -1.54 1.15 -14.17
CA ARG A 92 -0.66 1.41 -13.02
C ARG A 92 -1.09 2.64 -12.24
N PHE A 93 -0.88 2.58 -10.92
CA PHE A 93 -0.76 3.78 -10.10
C PHE A 93 0.25 3.54 -8.96
N ILE A 94 0.77 4.63 -8.42
CA ILE A 94 1.72 4.62 -7.31
C ILE A 94 1.19 5.54 -6.22
N ASP A 95 1.16 5.04 -5.01
CA ASP A 95 0.90 5.83 -3.82
C ASP A 95 2.11 5.85 -2.89
N ALA A 96 2.42 7.00 -2.32
CA ALA A 96 3.55 7.18 -1.41
C ALA A 96 3.11 7.87 -0.11
N GLN A 97 3.62 7.36 1.00
CA GLN A 97 3.40 8.00 2.30
C GLN A 97 4.16 9.33 2.36
N ILE A 98 3.47 10.40 2.65
CA ILE A 98 4.07 11.70 2.98
C ILE A 98 4.01 12.02 4.48
N LYS A 99 3.17 11.31 5.23
CA LYS A 99 3.12 11.34 6.69
C LYS A 99 2.65 9.99 7.22
N GLY A 100 3.42 9.39 8.12
CA GLY A 100 3.10 8.08 8.69
C GLY A 100 4.28 7.47 9.45
N PRO A 101 4.21 6.19 9.81
CA PRO A 101 5.17 5.54 10.70
C PRO A 101 6.47 5.10 10.00
N TYR A 102 6.50 5.06 8.67
CA TYR A 102 7.68 4.63 7.91
C TYR A 102 8.56 5.82 7.53
N SER A 103 9.86 5.59 7.38
CA SER A 103 10.77 6.59 6.79
C SER A 103 10.67 6.61 5.26
N LEU A 104 10.29 5.48 4.66
CA LEU A 104 9.90 5.34 3.27
C LEU A 104 8.71 4.40 3.18
N TRP A 105 7.72 4.75 2.38
CA TRP A 105 6.67 3.86 1.92
C TRP A 105 6.21 4.30 0.54
N GLU A 106 6.41 3.44 -0.44
CA GLU A 106 5.98 3.62 -1.81
C GLU A 106 5.32 2.31 -2.28
N HIS A 107 4.08 2.39 -2.69
CA HIS A 107 3.31 1.24 -3.13
C HIS A 107 2.94 1.39 -4.60
N THR A 108 3.46 0.51 -5.41
CA THR A 108 3.14 0.41 -6.84
C THR A 108 2.11 -0.69 -7.04
N HIS A 109 1.02 -0.34 -7.72
CA HIS A 109 0.01 -1.26 -8.20
C HIS A 109 0.10 -1.37 -9.72
N THR A 110 0.23 -2.58 -10.24
CA THR A 110 0.21 -2.84 -11.68
C THR A 110 -0.87 -3.83 -12.04
N PHE A 111 -1.47 -3.61 -13.20
CA PHE A 111 -2.59 -4.39 -13.74
C PHE A 111 -2.26 -4.81 -15.17
N ALA A 112 -2.43 -6.07 -15.50
CA ALA A 112 -2.22 -6.61 -16.84
C ALA A 112 -3.33 -7.61 -17.19
N GLU A 113 -3.85 -7.54 -18.42
CA GLU A 113 -4.72 -8.60 -18.92
C GLU A 113 -3.94 -9.91 -19.03
N ASP A 114 -4.54 -10.98 -18.51
CA ASP A 114 -4.01 -12.34 -18.63
C ASP A 114 -4.71 -13.06 -19.80
N GLU A 115 -6.03 -13.03 -19.78
CA GLU A 115 -6.92 -13.50 -20.83
C GLU A 115 -8.21 -12.67 -20.82
N PRO A 116 -9.07 -12.74 -21.84
CA PRO A 116 -10.32 -11.96 -21.85
C PRO A 116 -11.15 -12.14 -20.58
N GLY A 117 -11.36 -11.04 -19.85
CA GLY A 117 -12.11 -11.04 -18.59
C GLY A 117 -11.32 -11.47 -17.37
N ALA A 118 -9.99 -11.56 -17.45
CA ALA A 118 -9.12 -11.83 -16.31
C ALA A 118 -7.94 -10.85 -16.24
N THR A 119 -7.56 -10.47 -15.03
CA THR A 119 -6.50 -9.50 -14.77
C THR A 119 -5.50 -10.07 -13.77
N ILE A 120 -4.22 -9.90 -14.06
CA ILE A 120 -3.13 -10.06 -13.08
C ILE A 120 -2.94 -8.72 -12.38
N ILE A 121 -2.95 -8.77 -11.06
CA ILE A 121 -2.67 -7.63 -10.18
C ILE A 121 -1.37 -7.90 -9.46
N GLU A 122 -0.45 -6.95 -9.51
CA GLU A 122 0.81 -7.03 -8.80
C GLU A 122 0.95 -5.80 -7.88
N ASP A 123 1.24 -6.08 -6.61
CA ASP A 123 1.55 -5.10 -5.58
C ASP A 123 3.05 -5.15 -5.28
N ARG A 124 3.71 -4.01 -5.33
CA ARG A 124 5.10 -3.88 -4.91
C ARG A 124 5.24 -2.73 -3.93
N VAL A 125 5.55 -3.04 -2.68
CA VAL A 125 5.80 -2.07 -1.62
C VAL A 125 7.29 -1.96 -1.35
N ARG A 126 7.82 -0.76 -1.48
CA ARG A 126 9.15 -0.39 -1.01
C ARG A 126 9.00 0.37 0.30
N TYR A 127 9.65 -0.11 1.36
CA TYR A 127 9.53 0.54 2.67
C TYR A 127 10.82 0.52 3.45
N SER A 128 10.98 1.48 4.35
CA SER A 128 12.03 1.49 5.36
C SER A 128 11.49 1.96 6.71
N ILE A 129 12.13 1.49 7.78
CA ILE A 129 11.73 1.77 9.16
C ILE A 129 12.67 2.85 9.73
N PRO A 130 12.13 3.84 10.46
CA PRO A 130 12.97 4.81 11.17
C PRO A 130 13.75 4.15 12.31
N PHE A 131 14.67 4.89 12.90
CA PHE A 131 15.49 4.51 14.08
C PHE A 131 16.65 3.52 13.82
N GLY A 132 17.16 3.43 12.58
CA GLY A 132 18.38 2.70 12.26
C GLY A 132 18.38 1.25 12.72
N PRO A 133 19.41 0.77 13.47
CA PRO A 133 19.50 -0.63 13.89
C PRO A 133 18.34 -1.11 14.77
N LEU A 134 17.76 -0.24 15.61
CA LEU A 134 16.58 -0.56 16.43
C LEU A 134 15.34 -0.74 15.55
N GLY A 135 15.17 0.12 14.52
CA GLY A 135 14.11 -0.03 13.54
C GLY A 135 14.27 -1.33 12.74
N GLU A 136 15.48 -1.68 12.35
CA GLU A 136 15.75 -2.93 11.65
C GLU A 136 15.44 -4.18 12.50
N LEU A 137 15.73 -4.14 13.78
CA LEU A 137 15.35 -5.22 14.71
C LEU A 137 13.81 -5.32 14.80
N ALA A 138 13.11 -4.18 14.95
CA ALA A 138 11.65 -4.15 14.99
C ALA A 138 11.05 -4.67 13.66
N ASN A 139 11.67 -4.35 12.52
CA ASN A 139 11.27 -4.87 11.23
C ASN A 139 11.32 -6.40 11.17
N ARG A 140 12.43 -6.99 11.59
CA ARG A 140 12.59 -8.46 11.58
C ARG A 140 11.60 -9.18 12.51
N LEU A 141 11.35 -8.61 13.68
CA LEU A 141 10.51 -9.25 14.70
C LEU A 141 9.02 -9.05 14.49
N LEU A 142 8.60 -7.89 13.99
CA LEU A 142 7.19 -7.50 13.96
C LEU A 142 6.72 -7.06 12.56
N VAL A 143 7.37 -6.04 11.96
CA VAL A 143 6.81 -5.34 10.79
C VAL A 143 6.67 -6.25 9.58
N GLN A 144 7.67 -7.06 9.27
CA GLN A 144 7.60 -7.99 8.14
C GLN A 144 6.48 -9.02 8.30
N ARG A 145 6.24 -9.48 9.52
CA ARG A 145 5.13 -10.41 9.81
C ARG A 145 3.78 -9.72 9.64
N ASP A 146 3.63 -8.54 10.21
CA ASP A 146 2.39 -7.77 10.14
C ASP A 146 2.04 -7.42 8.70
N LEU A 147 3.01 -6.94 7.92
CA LEU A 147 2.81 -6.63 6.51
C LEU A 147 2.39 -7.87 5.70
N ARG A 148 3.04 -9.02 5.93
CA ARG A 148 2.61 -10.27 5.28
C ARG A 148 1.17 -10.61 5.60
N GLN A 149 0.76 -10.55 6.86
CA GLN A 149 -0.60 -10.84 7.28
C GLN A 149 -1.62 -9.86 6.67
N ILE A 150 -1.29 -8.57 6.62
CA ILE A 150 -2.15 -7.54 6.01
C ILE A 150 -2.34 -7.82 4.51
N PHE A 151 -1.28 -8.11 3.79
CA PHE A 151 -1.34 -8.35 2.35
C PHE A 151 -1.95 -9.71 2.01
N ASP A 152 -1.77 -10.73 2.84
CA ASP A 152 -2.45 -12.02 2.67
C ASP A 152 -3.96 -11.88 2.89
N TYR A 153 -4.38 -11.14 3.92
CA TYR A 153 -5.79 -10.80 4.12
C TYR A 153 -6.36 -10.01 2.92
N ARG A 154 -5.61 -9.01 2.43
CA ARG A 154 -6.02 -8.21 1.27
C ARG A 154 -6.24 -9.07 0.04
N ARG A 155 -5.31 -9.98 -0.26
CA ARG A 155 -5.45 -10.93 -1.36
C ARG A 155 -6.77 -11.70 -1.27
N ASP A 156 -7.07 -12.26 -0.09
CA ASP A 156 -8.27 -13.06 0.11
C ASP A 156 -9.55 -12.21 0.04
N ALA A 157 -9.52 -11.00 0.62
CA ALA A 157 -10.63 -10.06 0.54
C ALA A 157 -10.91 -9.58 -0.89
N VAL A 158 -9.87 -9.32 -1.68
CA VAL A 158 -9.97 -8.97 -3.11
C VAL A 158 -10.54 -10.14 -3.90
N ALA A 159 -10.07 -11.37 -3.66
CA ALA A 159 -10.60 -12.57 -4.31
C ALA A 159 -12.11 -12.73 -4.04
N GLN A 160 -12.56 -12.50 -2.81
CA GLN A 160 -13.98 -12.54 -2.46
C GLN A 160 -14.79 -11.42 -3.11
N ALA A 161 -14.25 -10.19 -3.11
CA ALA A 161 -14.94 -9.03 -3.68
C ALA A 161 -15.07 -9.09 -5.21
N MET A 162 -14.09 -9.69 -5.88
CA MET A 162 -13.96 -9.73 -7.33
C MET A 162 -14.22 -11.12 -7.95
N GLY A 163 -14.77 -12.08 -7.19
CA GLY A 163 -15.08 -13.43 -7.69
C GLY A 163 -13.84 -14.21 -8.14
N GLY A 164 -12.65 -13.86 -7.65
CA GLY A 164 -11.40 -14.56 -7.92
C GLY A 164 -11.27 -15.81 -7.05
N HIS A 165 -10.73 -16.89 -7.64
CA HIS A 165 -10.22 -18.02 -6.89
C HIS A 165 -8.70 -17.92 -6.85
N THR A 166 -8.13 -18.10 -5.68
CA THR A 166 -6.67 -18.17 -5.45
C THR A 166 -6.04 -19.35 -6.16
#